data_080904b9413c5b1a972767de67687464
#
_entry.id   080904b9413c5b1a972767de67687464
#
_cell.length_a   1.000
_cell.length_b   1.000
_cell.length_c   1.000
_cell.angle_alpha   90.00
_cell.angle_beta   90.00
_cell.angle_gamma   90.00
#
_symmetry.space_group_name_H-M   'P 1'
#
loop_
_entity.id
_entity.type
_entity.pdbx_description
1 polymer ?
#
loop_
_entity_poly.entity_id
_entity_poly.type
_entity_poly.pdbx_seq_one_letter_code
_entity_poly.pdbx_strand_id
1 'polypeptide(L)'
;PIFSGMGLRIAVFVIILAITIWYIWRYAKKIMADPSKSLMGVYEEADDESVLEAPFTTRHKLLLTFVVLCLVFFVYGSIQLGWTINHMSAFFVFIALGSGIIAGMHYNTIATTFLQGTQKLVYGALVVGIARAVIVILENGAIIDTIVYALSVPLENLSPVLSAIGMFLSNGLLNFLVNSGSGQAMIAMPLLTPLADMIGVTRQVAVQAFQFGDGLTNLIFPTSGILMASLAVAKVP
;
A
#
# COMPACT_ATOMS: atom_id res chain seq x y z
N PRO A 1 -20.44 2.29 -13.01
CA PRO A 1 -19.44 2.88 -13.91
C PRO A 1 -18.17 3.27 -13.13
N ILE A 2 -16.99 3.02 -13.70
CA ILE A 2 -15.67 3.28 -13.04
C ILE A 2 -15.54 4.75 -12.61
N PHE A 3 -16.12 5.67 -13.35
CA PHE A 3 -16.07 7.11 -13.08
C PHE A 3 -17.15 7.62 -12.12
N SER A 4 -18.05 6.77 -11.65
CA SER A 4 -19.07 7.17 -10.68
C SER A 4 -18.42 7.52 -9.35
N GLY A 5 -18.74 8.69 -8.79
CA GLY A 5 -18.14 9.18 -7.54
C GLY A 5 -16.68 9.67 -7.66
N MET A 6 -16.13 9.82 -8.87
CA MET A 6 -14.73 10.23 -9.06
C MET A 6 -14.44 11.60 -8.40
N GLY A 7 -15.37 12.56 -8.49
CA GLY A 7 -15.20 13.86 -7.86
C GLY A 7 -15.00 13.75 -6.35
N LEU A 8 -15.79 12.92 -5.66
CA LEU A 8 -15.62 12.65 -4.23
C LEU A 8 -14.27 11.97 -3.93
N ARG A 9 -13.87 10.98 -4.73
CA ARG A 9 -12.58 10.28 -4.55
C ARG A 9 -11.41 11.23 -4.69
N ILE A 10 -11.43 12.09 -5.71
CA ILE A 10 -10.39 13.11 -5.91
C ILE A 10 -10.38 14.09 -4.74
N ALA A 11 -11.54 14.58 -4.29
CA ALA A 11 -11.63 15.51 -3.16
C ALA A 11 -11.05 14.88 -1.89
N VAL A 12 -11.45 13.65 -1.55
CA VAL A 12 -10.93 12.93 -0.38
C VAL A 12 -9.41 12.68 -0.52
N PHE A 13 -8.94 12.27 -1.69
CA PHE A 13 -7.51 12.10 -1.95
C PHE A 13 -6.73 13.40 -1.72
N VAL A 14 -7.20 14.52 -2.26
CA VAL A 14 -6.53 15.83 -2.09
C VAL A 14 -6.52 16.26 -0.62
N ILE A 15 -7.63 16.05 0.11
CA ILE A 15 -7.71 16.37 1.55
C ILE A 15 -6.70 15.53 2.34
N ILE A 16 -6.66 14.21 2.12
CA ILE A 16 -5.73 13.30 2.81
C ILE A 16 -4.29 13.67 2.47
N LEU A 17 -4.00 13.93 1.20
CA LEU A 17 -2.68 14.36 0.75
C LEU A 17 -2.25 15.68 1.43
N ALA A 18 -3.14 16.66 1.49
CA ALA A 18 -2.87 17.94 2.15
C ALA A 18 -2.60 17.77 3.65
N ILE A 19 -3.41 16.94 4.34
CA ILE A 19 -3.20 16.61 5.76
C ILE A 19 -1.85 15.91 5.95
N THR A 20 -1.52 14.95 5.10
CA THR A 20 -0.25 14.21 5.16
C THR A 20 0.94 15.13 4.96
N ILE A 21 0.92 15.99 3.94
CA ILE A 21 1.98 16.98 3.67
C ILE A 21 2.12 17.93 4.85
N TRP A 22 1.00 18.45 5.37
CA TRP A 22 1.01 19.33 6.53
C TRP A 22 1.59 18.68 7.78
N TYR A 23 1.24 17.40 8.04
CA TYR A 23 1.77 16.61 9.15
C TYR A 23 3.27 16.40 9.01
N ILE A 24 3.74 15.95 7.85
CA ILE A 24 5.17 15.74 7.56
C ILE A 24 5.94 17.05 7.74
N TRP A 25 5.45 18.14 7.18
CA TRP A 25 6.09 19.46 7.29
C TRP A 25 6.17 19.94 8.75
N ARG A 26 5.07 19.76 9.51
CA ARG A 26 5.04 20.13 10.94
C ARG A 26 6.01 19.24 11.74
N TYR A 27 6.04 17.95 11.46
CA TYR A 27 6.94 17.01 12.11
C TYR A 27 8.41 17.32 11.78
N ALA A 28 8.74 17.56 10.52
CA ALA A 28 10.08 17.96 10.10
C ALA A 28 10.55 19.24 10.82
N LYS A 29 9.70 20.28 10.87
CA LYS A 29 10.03 21.50 11.65
C LYS A 29 10.27 21.24 13.12
N LYS A 30 9.50 20.34 13.73
CA LYS A 30 9.68 19.96 15.14
C LYS A 30 11.03 19.30 15.39
N ILE A 31 11.45 18.38 14.48
CA ILE A 31 12.74 17.69 14.58
C ILE A 31 13.90 18.64 14.26
N MET A 32 13.76 19.51 13.29
CA MET A 32 14.79 20.54 13.01
C MET A 32 15.05 21.47 14.20
N ALA A 33 14.01 21.77 14.99
CA ALA A 33 14.13 22.60 16.19
C ALA A 33 14.73 21.81 17.39
N ASP A 34 14.46 20.51 17.47
CA ASP A 34 14.89 19.64 18.56
C ASP A 34 15.03 18.18 18.06
N PRO A 35 16.23 17.77 17.63
CA PRO A 35 16.48 16.41 17.11
C PRO A 35 16.15 15.28 18.08
N SER A 36 16.16 15.54 19.39
CA SER A 36 15.82 14.53 20.41
C SER A 36 14.35 14.07 20.36
N LYS A 37 13.50 14.85 19.70
CA LYS A 37 12.07 14.51 19.49
C LYS A 37 11.81 13.60 18.28
N SER A 38 12.87 13.19 17.59
CA SER A 38 12.77 12.22 16.51
C SER A 38 12.35 10.85 17.05
N LEU A 39 11.37 10.20 16.43
CA LEU A 39 10.97 8.82 16.73
C LEU A 39 12.10 7.81 16.41
N MET A 40 13.05 8.19 15.56
CA MET A 40 14.21 7.39 15.18
C MET A 40 15.44 7.60 16.11
N GLY A 41 15.32 8.45 17.13
CA GLY A 41 16.46 8.94 17.89
C GLY A 41 17.27 9.99 17.11
N VAL A 42 18.44 10.34 17.64
CA VAL A 42 19.39 11.17 16.90
C VAL A 42 20.00 10.29 15.82
N TYR A 43 19.62 10.55 14.57
CA TYR A 43 20.25 9.89 13.43
C TYR A 43 21.66 10.49 13.29
N GLU A 44 22.68 9.71 13.62
CA GLU A 44 24.03 10.03 13.18
C GLU A 44 24.01 9.92 11.65
N GLU A 45 24.19 11.04 10.97
CA GLU A 45 24.43 11.01 9.53
C GLU A 45 25.56 10.03 9.29
N ALA A 46 25.26 8.89 8.67
CA ALA A 46 26.31 8.12 8.06
C ALA A 46 27.00 9.09 7.09
N ASP A 47 28.31 9.25 7.22
CA ASP A 47 29.15 10.08 6.37
C ASP A 47 29.04 9.66 4.88
N ASP A 48 27.91 9.97 4.29
CA ASP A 48 27.61 9.71 2.86
C ASP A 48 27.65 11.02 2.07
N GLU A 49 28.43 12.01 2.57
CA GLU A 49 28.70 13.25 1.81
C GLU A 49 29.32 12.97 0.43
N SER A 50 29.93 11.79 0.24
CA SER A 50 30.50 11.40 -1.05
C SER A 50 29.49 11.17 -2.18
N VAL A 51 28.21 10.96 -1.85
CA VAL A 51 27.17 10.68 -2.86
C VAL A 51 26.63 11.96 -3.53
N LEU A 52 26.69 13.10 -2.83
CA LEU A 52 26.12 14.37 -3.33
C LEU A 52 27.04 15.10 -4.32
N GLU A 53 28.34 14.78 -4.37
CA GLU A 53 29.30 15.43 -5.25
C GLU A 53 29.55 14.68 -6.58
N ALA A 54 28.91 13.53 -6.80
CA ALA A 54 29.10 12.77 -8.03
C ALA A 54 28.52 13.53 -9.24
N PRO A 55 29.30 13.85 -10.27
CA PRO A 55 28.81 14.59 -11.43
C PRO A 55 27.74 13.78 -12.16
N PHE A 56 26.66 14.47 -12.57
CA PHE A 56 25.55 13.86 -13.30
C PHE A 56 26.00 13.47 -14.73
N THR A 57 26.38 12.21 -14.88
CA THR A 57 26.98 11.69 -16.12
C THR A 57 25.94 11.28 -17.15
N THR A 58 26.37 11.06 -18.40
CA THR A 58 25.52 10.50 -19.47
C THR A 58 24.93 9.15 -19.10
N ARG A 59 25.65 8.32 -18.31
CA ARG A 59 25.15 7.04 -17.80
C ARG A 59 23.95 7.24 -16.87
N HIS A 60 23.98 8.24 -15.99
CA HIS A 60 22.84 8.58 -15.13
C HIS A 60 21.61 8.99 -15.94
N LYS A 61 21.80 9.79 -17.00
CA LYS A 61 20.70 10.16 -17.92
C LYS A 61 20.10 8.94 -18.59
N LEU A 62 20.93 8.05 -19.11
CA LEU A 62 20.51 6.83 -19.80
C LEU A 62 19.76 5.88 -18.84
N LEU A 63 20.25 5.73 -17.62
CA LEU A 63 19.60 4.93 -16.57
C LEU A 63 18.23 5.50 -16.20
N LEU A 64 18.15 6.81 -15.96
CA LEU A 64 16.85 7.45 -15.64
C LEU A 64 15.87 7.32 -16.82
N THR A 65 16.33 7.52 -18.05
CA THR A 65 15.50 7.33 -19.24
C THR A 65 15.01 5.90 -19.34
N PHE A 66 15.87 4.91 -19.12
CA PHE A 66 15.50 3.50 -19.11
C PHE A 66 14.42 3.22 -18.05
N VAL A 67 14.61 3.67 -16.81
CA VAL A 67 13.64 3.46 -15.72
C VAL A 67 12.30 4.12 -16.06
N VAL A 68 12.30 5.36 -16.57
CA VAL A 68 11.06 6.06 -16.96
C VAL A 68 10.34 5.30 -18.08
N LEU A 69 11.06 4.86 -19.13
CA LEU A 69 10.46 4.05 -20.20
C LEU A 69 9.89 2.73 -19.68
N CYS A 70 10.60 2.06 -18.77
CA CYS A 70 10.10 0.85 -18.12
C CYS A 70 8.84 1.12 -17.30
N LEU A 71 8.76 2.22 -16.55
CA LEU A 71 7.55 2.58 -15.81
C LEU A 71 6.37 2.88 -16.73
N VAL A 72 6.58 3.57 -17.83
CA VAL A 72 5.55 3.81 -18.85
C VAL A 72 5.06 2.47 -19.43
N PHE A 73 6.00 1.58 -19.78
CA PHE A 73 5.66 0.25 -20.30
C PHE A 73 4.96 -0.62 -19.26
N PHE A 74 5.34 -0.52 -17.98
CA PHE A 74 4.66 -1.18 -16.86
C PHE A 74 3.19 -0.76 -16.76
N VAL A 75 2.90 0.55 -16.84
CA VAL A 75 1.53 1.07 -16.82
C VAL A 75 0.75 0.56 -18.04
N TYR A 76 1.36 0.59 -19.23
CA TYR A 76 0.77 0.03 -20.44
C TYR A 76 0.47 -1.46 -20.29
N GLY A 77 1.41 -2.24 -19.79
CA GLY A 77 1.26 -3.68 -19.55
C GLY A 77 0.14 -4.00 -18.57
N SER A 78 0.01 -3.20 -17.50
CA SER A 78 -1.05 -3.36 -16.51
C SER A 78 -2.44 -3.06 -17.07
N ILE A 79 -2.57 -2.05 -17.93
CA ILE A 79 -3.87 -1.59 -18.45
C ILE A 79 -4.29 -2.36 -19.69
N GLN A 80 -3.37 -2.55 -20.65
CA GLN A 80 -3.69 -3.08 -21.98
C GLN A 80 -3.39 -4.56 -22.13
N LEU A 81 -2.35 -5.08 -21.47
CA LEU A 81 -1.93 -6.47 -21.60
C LEU A 81 -2.44 -7.36 -20.46
N GLY A 82 -3.20 -6.79 -19.50
CA GLY A 82 -3.77 -7.56 -18.39
C GLY A 82 -2.73 -8.23 -17.49
N TRP A 83 -1.61 -7.57 -17.24
CA TRP A 83 -0.54 -8.12 -16.43
C TRP A 83 -1.02 -8.51 -15.03
N THR A 84 -0.69 -9.72 -14.63
CA THR A 84 -0.87 -10.22 -13.26
C THR A 84 0.32 -9.84 -12.38
N ILE A 85 0.19 -10.06 -11.07
CA ILE A 85 1.26 -9.85 -10.09
C ILE A 85 2.57 -10.56 -10.51
N ASN A 86 2.48 -11.75 -11.09
CA ASN A 86 3.66 -12.49 -11.53
C ASN A 86 4.41 -11.77 -12.68
N HIS A 87 3.67 -11.25 -13.66
CA HIS A 87 4.26 -10.45 -14.74
C HIS A 87 4.92 -9.17 -14.20
N MET A 88 4.24 -8.49 -13.27
CA MET A 88 4.75 -7.27 -12.62
C MET A 88 6.05 -7.57 -11.85
N SER A 89 6.07 -8.64 -11.06
CA SER A 89 7.25 -9.06 -10.30
C SER A 89 8.44 -9.37 -11.21
N ALA A 90 8.22 -10.14 -12.26
CA ALA A 90 9.25 -10.46 -13.24
C ALA A 90 9.80 -9.19 -13.94
N PHE A 91 8.90 -8.23 -14.22
CA PHE A 91 9.29 -6.98 -14.84
C PHE A 91 10.14 -6.07 -13.93
N PHE A 92 9.85 -6.03 -12.63
CA PHE A 92 10.71 -5.33 -11.67
C PHE A 92 12.10 -5.95 -11.53
N VAL A 93 12.20 -7.28 -11.60
CA VAL A 93 13.51 -7.96 -11.68
C VAL A 93 14.26 -7.56 -12.95
N PHE A 94 13.57 -7.49 -14.09
CA PHE A 94 14.14 -7.00 -15.35
C PHE A 94 14.67 -5.57 -15.23
N ILE A 95 13.89 -4.65 -14.61
CA ILE A 95 14.33 -3.27 -14.38
C ILE A 95 15.58 -3.24 -13.50
N ALA A 96 15.62 -4.02 -12.43
CA ALA A 96 16.77 -4.05 -11.52
C ALA A 96 18.05 -4.53 -12.22
N LEU A 97 17.98 -5.64 -12.95
CA LEU A 97 19.12 -6.20 -13.69
C LEU A 97 19.56 -5.26 -14.83
N GLY A 98 18.61 -4.76 -15.61
CA GLY A 98 18.87 -3.81 -16.70
C GLY A 98 19.52 -2.52 -16.21
N SER A 99 19.07 -2.00 -15.07
CA SER A 99 19.68 -0.82 -14.44
C SER A 99 21.13 -1.07 -14.04
N GLY A 100 21.43 -2.23 -13.46
CA GLY A 100 22.79 -2.62 -13.09
C GLY A 100 23.71 -2.72 -14.30
N ILE A 101 23.24 -3.28 -15.41
CA ILE A 101 23.99 -3.41 -16.67
C ILE A 101 24.25 -2.02 -17.27
N ILE A 102 23.24 -1.15 -17.34
CA ILE A 102 23.36 0.23 -17.87
C ILE A 102 24.31 1.06 -17.01
N ALA A 103 24.27 0.87 -15.68
CA ALA A 103 25.21 1.52 -14.76
C ALA A 103 26.66 1.03 -14.94
N GLY A 104 26.89 -0.03 -15.73
CA GLY A 104 28.21 -0.61 -15.95
C GLY A 104 28.75 -1.38 -14.75
N MET A 105 27.87 -1.91 -13.92
CA MET A 105 28.23 -2.74 -12.75
C MET A 105 28.72 -4.12 -13.22
N HIS A 106 29.72 -4.65 -12.51
CA HIS A 106 30.16 -6.03 -12.73
C HIS A 106 29.06 -7.02 -12.30
N TYR A 107 28.95 -8.15 -12.99
CA TYR A 107 27.87 -9.15 -12.75
C TYR A 107 27.78 -9.59 -11.26
N ASN A 108 28.92 -9.81 -10.62
CA ASN A 108 28.94 -10.17 -9.20
C ASN A 108 28.40 -9.04 -8.32
N THR A 109 28.69 -7.79 -8.67
CA THR A 109 28.18 -6.61 -7.96
C THR A 109 26.66 -6.48 -8.13
N ILE A 110 26.15 -6.72 -9.34
CA ILE A 110 24.70 -6.73 -9.60
C ILE A 110 24.05 -7.80 -8.71
N ALA A 111 24.58 -9.03 -8.71
CA ALA A 111 24.04 -10.13 -7.92
C ALA A 111 24.06 -9.84 -6.41
N THR A 112 25.19 -9.37 -5.89
CA THR A 112 25.32 -9.06 -4.45
C THR A 112 24.45 -7.89 -4.03
N THR A 113 24.34 -6.85 -4.83
CA THR A 113 23.46 -5.70 -4.55
C THR A 113 21.98 -6.12 -4.59
N PHE A 114 21.61 -6.97 -5.53
CA PHE A 114 20.25 -7.52 -5.61
C PHE A 114 19.92 -8.34 -4.36
N LEU A 115 20.84 -9.22 -3.92
CA LEU A 115 20.68 -10.03 -2.71
C LEU A 115 20.58 -9.15 -1.45
N GLN A 116 21.42 -8.11 -1.33
CA GLN A 116 21.35 -7.16 -0.23
C GLN A 116 20.00 -6.41 -0.20
N GLY A 117 19.49 -6.02 -1.38
CA GLY A 117 18.15 -5.44 -1.50
C GLY A 117 17.05 -6.40 -1.05
N THR A 118 17.14 -7.67 -1.46
CA THR A 118 16.19 -8.71 -1.06
C THR A 118 16.21 -8.95 0.45
N GLN A 119 17.39 -8.97 1.08
CA GLN A 119 17.52 -9.16 2.53
C GLN A 119 16.75 -8.09 3.32
N LYS A 120 16.73 -6.84 2.86
CA LYS A 120 15.98 -5.75 3.50
C LYS A 120 14.47 -5.97 3.49
N LEU A 121 13.95 -6.77 2.54
CA LEU A 121 12.53 -7.05 2.38
C LEU A 121 12.07 -8.34 3.07
N VAL A 122 13.01 -9.18 3.55
CA VAL A 122 12.67 -10.51 4.14
C VAL A 122 11.70 -10.37 5.30
N TYR A 123 11.91 -9.41 6.19
CA TYR A 123 11.00 -9.18 7.32
C TYR A 123 9.58 -8.89 6.86
N GLY A 124 9.42 -7.94 5.92
CA GLY A 124 8.09 -7.62 5.36
C GLY A 124 7.44 -8.83 4.67
N ALA A 125 8.23 -9.60 3.90
CA ALA A 125 7.72 -10.81 3.23
C ALA A 125 7.25 -11.88 4.24
N LEU A 126 7.97 -12.08 5.35
CA LEU A 126 7.57 -13.00 6.41
C LEU A 126 6.27 -12.54 7.10
N VAL A 127 6.15 -11.24 7.42
CA VAL A 127 4.92 -10.68 8.00
C VAL A 127 3.72 -10.91 7.08
N VAL A 128 3.86 -10.66 5.78
CA VAL A 128 2.82 -10.93 4.78
C VAL A 128 2.46 -12.43 4.75
N GLY A 129 3.47 -13.31 4.78
CA GLY A 129 3.25 -14.75 4.80
C GLY A 129 2.46 -15.22 6.03
N ILE A 130 2.82 -14.72 7.21
CA ILE A 130 2.11 -15.03 8.47
C ILE A 130 0.68 -14.49 8.43
N ALA A 131 0.49 -13.24 8.00
CA ALA A 131 -0.84 -12.65 7.87
C ALA A 131 -1.72 -13.47 6.91
N ARG A 132 -1.16 -13.94 5.78
CA ARG A 132 -1.88 -14.81 4.85
C ARG A 132 -2.24 -16.17 5.47
N ALA A 133 -1.36 -16.76 6.28
CA ALA A 133 -1.65 -17.99 7.00
C ALA A 133 -2.85 -17.84 7.94
N VAL A 134 -2.96 -16.71 8.67
CA VAL A 134 -4.13 -16.41 9.51
C VAL A 134 -5.42 -16.37 8.67
N ILE A 135 -5.39 -15.72 7.51
CA ILE A 135 -6.55 -15.67 6.60
C ILE A 135 -6.97 -17.07 6.19
N VAL A 136 -6.02 -17.92 5.75
CA VAL A 136 -6.30 -19.32 5.33
C VAL A 136 -6.92 -20.12 6.46
N ILE A 137 -6.48 -19.94 7.71
CA ILE A 137 -7.09 -20.62 8.88
C ILE A 137 -8.53 -20.15 9.09
N LEU A 138 -8.79 -18.86 9.00
CA LEU A 138 -10.13 -18.29 9.17
C LEU A 138 -11.07 -18.70 8.03
N GLU A 139 -10.58 -18.76 6.78
CA GLU A 139 -11.32 -19.26 5.61
C GLU A 139 -11.70 -20.73 5.79
N ASN A 140 -10.74 -21.60 6.13
CA ASN A 140 -10.96 -23.02 6.33
C ASN A 140 -11.87 -23.31 7.54
N GLY A 141 -11.84 -22.45 8.55
CA GLY A 141 -12.73 -22.54 9.71
C GLY A 141 -14.13 -21.98 9.48
N ALA A 142 -14.44 -21.44 8.27
CA ALA A 142 -15.69 -20.73 7.95
C ALA A 142 -16.02 -19.60 8.96
N ILE A 143 -14.99 -18.98 9.56
CA ILE A 143 -15.14 -17.96 10.60
C ILE A 143 -15.28 -16.57 9.96
N ILE A 144 -14.71 -16.36 8.78
CA ILE A 144 -14.71 -15.04 8.11
C ILE A 144 -16.14 -14.57 7.84
N ASP A 145 -16.99 -15.42 7.28
CA ASP A 145 -18.39 -15.08 6.98
C ASP A 145 -19.16 -14.70 8.25
N THR A 146 -18.89 -15.40 9.35
CA THR A 146 -19.46 -15.08 10.66
C THR A 146 -19.00 -13.70 11.16
N ILE A 147 -17.73 -13.36 10.99
CA ILE A 147 -17.19 -12.04 11.36
C ILE A 147 -17.87 -10.95 10.54
N VAL A 148 -17.94 -11.12 9.22
CA VAL A 148 -18.53 -10.11 8.31
C VAL A 148 -20.01 -9.93 8.62
N TYR A 149 -20.75 -11.04 8.87
CA TYR A 149 -22.14 -11.00 9.29
C TYR A 149 -22.32 -10.24 10.61
N ALA A 150 -21.51 -10.55 11.62
CA ALA A 150 -21.57 -9.87 12.92
C ALA A 150 -21.27 -8.36 12.82
N LEU A 151 -20.40 -7.96 11.90
CA LEU A 151 -20.10 -6.55 11.61
C LEU A 151 -21.23 -5.87 10.81
N SER A 152 -22.03 -6.60 10.06
CA SER A 152 -23.10 -6.08 9.21
C SER A 152 -24.43 -5.90 9.95
N VAL A 153 -24.79 -6.83 10.82
CA VAL A 153 -26.07 -6.85 11.56
C VAL A 153 -26.37 -5.54 12.30
N PRO A 154 -25.45 -4.92 13.05
CA PRO A 154 -25.72 -3.66 13.73
C PRO A 154 -26.09 -2.51 12.79
N LEU A 155 -25.70 -2.61 11.51
CA LEU A 155 -25.90 -1.55 10.52
C LEU A 155 -27.34 -1.50 9.97
N GLU A 156 -28.08 -2.61 10.09
CA GLU A 156 -29.44 -2.73 9.56
C GLU A 156 -30.44 -1.75 10.19
N ASN A 157 -30.21 -1.41 11.46
CA ASN A 157 -31.11 -0.56 12.25
C ASN A 157 -30.66 0.91 12.36
N LEU A 158 -29.62 1.30 11.63
CA LEU A 158 -29.09 2.66 11.64
C LEU A 158 -29.68 3.48 10.50
N SER A 159 -29.59 4.82 10.63
CA SER A 159 -29.91 5.70 9.51
C SER A 159 -28.90 5.47 8.34
N PRO A 160 -29.29 5.74 7.08
CA PRO A 160 -28.41 5.49 5.93
C PRO A 160 -27.02 6.11 6.04
N VAL A 161 -26.89 7.30 6.65
CA VAL A 161 -25.62 7.97 6.86
C VAL A 161 -24.77 7.23 7.90
N LEU A 162 -25.36 6.86 9.02
CA LEU A 162 -24.66 6.11 10.08
C LEU A 162 -24.28 4.71 9.59
N SER A 163 -25.12 4.07 8.79
CA SER A 163 -24.79 2.78 8.19
C SER A 163 -23.65 2.87 7.20
N ALA A 164 -23.57 3.94 6.39
CA ALA A 164 -22.43 4.16 5.51
C ALA A 164 -21.11 4.35 6.29
N ILE A 165 -21.15 5.10 7.38
CA ILE A 165 -20.01 5.25 8.30
C ILE A 165 -19.66 3.90 8.95
N GLY A 166 -20.67 3.17 9.40
CA GLY A 166 -20.51 1.83 9.96
C GLY A 166 -19.89 0.85 8.96
N MET A 167 -20.32 0.86 7.69
CA MET A 167 -19.71 0.08 6.61
C MET A 167 -18.22 0.43 6.44
N PHE A 168 -17.88 1.71 6.47
CA PHE A 168 -16.47 2.16 6.41
C PHE A 168 -15.65 1.59 7.58
N LEU A 169 -16.15 1.74 8.81
CA LEU A 169 -15.45 1.25 10.01
C LEU A 169 -15.34 -0.29 10.04
N SER A 170 -16.41 -0.99 9.69
CA SER A 170 -16.44 -2.46 9.61
C SER A 170 -15.44 -2.99 8.59
N ASN A 171 -15.35 -2.35 7.42
CA ASN A 171 -14.37 -2.73 6.41
C ASN A 171 -12.93 -2.40 6.85
N GLY A 172 -12.73 -1.31 7.58
CA GLY A 172 -11.44 -1.02 8.21
C GLY A 172 -11.03 -2.08 9.23
N LEU A 173 -11.94 -2.53 10.08
CA LEU A 173 -11.68 -3.62 11.03
C LEU A 173 -11.40 -4.94 10.32
N LEU A 174 -12.20 -5.26 9.29
CA LEU A 174 -12.01 -6.46 8.50
C LEU A 174 -10.65 -6.48 7.79
N ASN A 175 -10.16 -5.32 7.34
CA ASN A 175 -8.85 -5.19 6.71
C ASN A 175 -7.68 -5.59 7.62
N PHE A 176 -7.84 -5.49 8.93
CA PHE A 176 -6.84 -6.02 9.86
C PHE A 176 -6.65 -7.54 9.70
N LEU A 177 -7.74 -8.27 9.44
CA LEU A 177 -7.73 -9.73 9.26
C LEU A 177 -7.42 -10.10 7.81
N VAL A 178 -8.06 -9.42 6.84
CA VAL A 178 -7.98 -9.73 5.42
C VAL A 178 -7.36 -8.53 4.68
N ASN A 179 -6.06 -8.35 4.83
CA ASN A 179 -5.31 -7.26 4.20
C ASN A 179 -5.08 -7.54 2.70
N SER A 180 -6.16 -7.54 1.93
CA SER A 180 -6.14 -7.75 0.48
C SER A 180 -7.40 -7.13 -0.13
N GLY A 181 -7.26 -6.03 -0.86
CA GLY A 181 -8.39 -5.31 -1.43
C GLY A 181 -9.34 -6.20 -2.25
N SER A 182 -8.83 -7.05 -3.14
CA SER A 182 -9.65 -8.00 -3.91
C SER A 182 -10.19 -9.15 -3.07
N GLY A 183 -9.39 -9.70 -2.15
CA GLY A 183 -9.81 -10.77 -1.24
C GLY A 183 -10.90 -10.29 -0.30
N GLN A 184 -10.71 -9.14 0.33
CA GLN A 184 -11.70 -8.53 1.20
C GLN A 184 -12.99 -8.18 0.44
N ALA A 185 -12.90 -7.67 -0.80
CA ALA A 185 -14.06 -7.38 -1.63
C ALA A 185 -14.89 -8.62 -1.91
N MET A 186 -14.28 -9.77 -2.22
CA MET A 186 -14.98 -11.02 -2.48
C MET A 186 -15.77 -11.53 -1.26
N ILE A 187 -15.30 -11.22 -0.07
CA ILE A 187 -15.94 -11.63 1.18
C ILE A 187 -16.99 -10.61 1.64
N ALA A 188 -16.64 -9.33 1.63
CA ALA A 188 -17.49 -8.27 2.18
C ALA A 188 -18.62 -7.83 1.25
N MET A 189 -18.36 -7.69 -0.07
CA MET A 189 -19.32 -7.11 -1.00
C MET A 189 -20.61 -7.94 -1.19
N PRO A 190 -20.58 -9.28 -1.16
CA PRO A 190 -21.81 -10.08 -1.21
C PRO A 190 -22.79 -9.78 -0.07
N LEU A 191 -22.32 -9.36 1.09
CA LEU A 191 -23.15 -8.97 2.23
C LEU A 191 -23.47 -7.47 2.23
N LEU A 192 -22.47 -6.62 1.96
CA LEU A 192 -22.65 -5.16 1.98
C LEU A 192 -23.57 -4.65 0.86
N THR A 193 -23.59 -5.30 -0.28
CA THR A 193 -24.44 -4.86 -1.41
C THR A 193 -25.94 -5.05 -1.11
N PRO A 194 -26.43 -6.24 -0.72
CA PRO A 194 -27.82 -6.40 -0.30
C PRO A 194 -28.18 -5.54 0.91
N LEU A 195 -27.27 -5.43 1.89
CA LEU A 195 -27.49 -4.57 3.05
C LEU A 195 -27.69 -3.11 2.64
N ALA A 196 -26.85 -2.58 1.75
CA ALA A 196 -26.99 -1.22 1.23
C ALA A 196 -28.36 -0.99 0.57
N ASP A 197 -28.82 -1.96 -0.23
CA ASP A 197 -30.14 -1.89 -0.88
C ASP A 197 -31.29 -1.87 0.16
N MET A 198 -31.18 -2.68 1.22
CA MET A 198 -32.17 -2.76 2.30
C MET A 198 -32.30 -1.46 3.11
N ILE A 199 -31.17 -0.82 3.43
CA ILE A 199 -31.14 0.39 4.27
C ILE A 199 -31.21 1.70 3.47
N GLY A 200 -31.41 1.63 2.15
CA GLY A 200 -31.52 2.80 1.28
C GLY A 200 -30.21 3.54 1.02
N VAL A 201 -29.06 2.87 1.20
CA VAL A 201 -27.74 3.37 0.82
C VAL A 201 -27.43 2.91 -0.60
N THR A 202 -26.95 3.83 -1.45
CA THR A 202 -26.60 3.43 -2.82
C THR A 202 -25.41 2.47 -2.83
N ARG A 203 -25.41 1.50 -3.73
CA ARG A 203 -24.28 0.56 -3.90
C ARG A 203 -22.95 1.27 -4.15
N GLN A 204 -23.01 2.46 -4.77
CA GLN A 204 -21.82 3.29 -4.98
C GLN A 204 -21.22 3.77 -3.63
N VAL A 205 -22.05 4.14 -2.68
CA VAL A 205 -21.62 4.54 -1.33
C VAL A 205 -21.06 3.34 -0.58
N ALA A 206 -21.68 2.16 -0.69
CA ALA A 206 -21.14 0.93 -0.09
C ALA A 206 -19.74 0.58 -0.64
N VAL A 207 -19.55 0.63 -1.96
CA VAL A 207 -18.22 0.45 -2.58
C VAL A 207 -17.23 1.50 -2.12
N GLN A 208 -17.66 2.76 -1.94
CA GLN A 208 -16.80 3.83 -1.46
C GLN A 208 -16.39 3.63 0.01
N ALA A 209 -17.35 3.21 0.86
CA ALA A 209 -17.09 2.88 2.25
C ALA A 209 -16.10 1.70 2.37
N PHE A 210 -16.28 0.67 1.54
CA PHE A 210 -15.32 -0.43 1.43
C PHE A 210 -13.93 0.07 1.04
N GLN A 211 -13.80 0.82 -0.06
CA GLN A 211 -12.50 1.28 -0.56
C GLN A 211 -11.76 2.18 0.43
N PHE A 212 -12.48 3.05 1.14
CA PHE A 212 -11.86 3.91 2.13
C PHE A 212 -11.51 3.13 3.41
N GLY A 213 -12.34 2.18 3.82
CA GLY A 213 -12.05 1.29 4.94
C GLY A 213 -10.79 0.47 4.71
N ASP A 214 -10.67 -0.17 3.55
CA ASP A 214 -9.48 -0.90 3.14
C ASP A 214 -8.26 0.04 2.98
N GLY A 215 -8.37 1.06 2.14
CA GLY A 215 -7.23 1.88 1.74
C GLY A 215 -6.59 2.69 2.88
N LEU A 216 -7.40 3.31 3.77
CA LEU A 216 -6.87 4.13 4.85
C LEU A 216 -6.24 3.30 5.96
N THR A 217 -6.79 2.15 6.26
CA THR A 217 -6.27 1.29 7.33
C THR A 217 -5.00 0.56 6.94
N ASN A 218 -4.69 0.43 5.65
CA ASN A 218 -3.41 -0.05 5.16
C ASN A 218 -2.21 0.81 5.60
N LEU A 219 -2.45 2.06 5.99
CA LEU A 219 -1.41 2.95 6.53
C LEU A 219 -1.17 2.78 8.04
N ILE A 220 -1.99 1.99 8.72
CA ILE A 220 -1.99 1.87 10.18
C ILE A 220 -1.73 0.43 10.62
N PHE A 221 -2.26 -0.56 9.91
CA PHE A 221 -2.21 -1.94 10.36
C PHE A 221 -0.89 -2.65 10.03
N PRO A 222 -0.28 -3.32 11.01
CA PRO A 222 0.96 -4.08 10.79
C PRO A 222 0.77 -5.32 9.90
N THR A 223 -0.45 -5.70 9.60
CA THR A 223 -0.80 -6.75 8.64
C THR A 223 -0.60 -6.29 7.18
N SER A 224 -0.47 -4.97 6.95
CA SER A 224 -0.17 -4.41 5.63
C SER A 224 1.28 -4.67 5.24
N GLY A 225 1.48 -5.56 4.27
CA GLY A 225 2.82 -5.90 3.76
C GLY A 225 3.54 -4.70 3.14
N ILE A 226 2.81 -3.79 2.50
CA ILE A 226 3.38 -2.57 1.91
C ILE A 226 3.89 -1.65 3.02
N LEU A 227 3.11 -1.45 4.08
CA LEU A 227 3.52 -0.65 5.23
C LEU A 227 4.76 -1.24 5.89
N MET A 228 4.73 -2.54 6.22
CA MET A 228 5.84 -3.20 6.90
C MET A 228 7.11 -3.24 6.05
N ALA A 229 6.99 -3.46 4.74
CA ALA A 229 8.13 -3.37 3.83
C ALA A 229 8.71 -1.95 3.77
N SER A 230 7.86 -0.92 3.72
CA SER A 230 8.29 0.47 3.71
C SER A 230 9.03 0.85 5.00
N LEU A 231 8.48 0.46 6.16
CA LEU A 231 9.13 0.68 7.47
C LEU A 231 10.46 -0.05 7.57
N ALA A 232 10.53 -1.30 7.10
CA ALA A 232 11.77 -2.08 7.10
C ALA A 232 12.87 -1.43 6.24
N VAL A 233 12.52 -0.94 5.05
CA VAL A 233 13.47 -0.22 4.16
C VAL A 233 13.91 1.10 4.78
N ALA A 234 12.99 1.83 5.41
CA ALA A 234 13.27 3.10 6.09
C ALA A 234 13.96 2.91 7.45
N LYS A 235 14.16 1.66 7.92
CA LYS A 235 14.70 1.32 9.25
C LYS A 235 13.93 1.99 10.39
N VAL A 236 12.63 2.17 10.22
CA VAL A 236 11.73 2.68 11.27
C VAL A 236 11.29 1.49 12.12
N PRO A 237 11.36 1.56 13.47
CA PRO A 237 10.92 0.50 14.36
C PRO A 237 9.41 0.27 14.32
#